data_59567b30a0b9663c13cf7f436094792a
#
_entry.id   59567b30a0b9663c13cf7f436094792a
#
_cell.length_a   1.000
_cell.length_b   1.000
_cell.length_c   1.000
_cell.angle_alpha   90.00
_cell.angle_beta   90.00
_cell.angle_gamma   90.00
#
_symmetry.space_group_name_H-M   'P 1'
#
loop_
_entity.id
_entity.type
_entity.pdbx_description
1 polymer ?
#
loop_
_entity_poly.entity_id
_entity_poly.type
_entity_poly.pdbx_seq_one_letter_code
_entity_poly.pdbx_strand_id
1 'polypeptide(L)'
;GLTESLYCTNPDCAAKHIGMFERFVCRDGLNVVGLSTSKLEQLIDNGFIRNRSDLFSLSQYEGEIASFDGWGEKSAGKLMQAIAKARTTTFRQFFYCLGIPGCGHDVAKILEKEFGKKTGCSKTALLSNLIGTADILDTLSMDGIGDVRAKAMQDWFETNEAEYKKLLNLLTISDDLIQKKEISASLEGMTFVITGAVHIFKNRNALKEEI
;
A
#
# COMPACT_ATOMS: atom_id res chain seq x y z
N GLY A 1 7.00 -20.70 -24.07
CA GLY A 1 5.83 -21.43 -23.61
C GLY A 1 4.91 -20.48 -22.88
N LEU A 2 3.61 -20.51 -23.21
CA LEU A 2 2.58 -19.78 -22.45
C LEU A 2 2.46 -20.51 -21.09
N THR A 3 2.79 -19.81 -20.01
CA THR A 3 2.52 -20.29 -18.65
C THR A 3 1.07 -19.97 -18.33
N GLU A 4 0.20 -20.95 -18.34
CA GLU A 4 -1.16 -20.80 -17.82
C GLU A 4 -1.09 -20.75 -16.29
N SER A 5 -1.56 -19.63 -15.73
CA SER A 5 -1.69 -19.47 -14.27
C SER A 5 -3.08 -19.92 -13.85
N LEU A 6 -3.15 -20.92 -12.98
CA LEU A 6 -4.41 -21.37 -12.41
C LEU A 6 -4.81 -20.46 -11.24
N TYR A 7 -6.03 -19.94 -11.31
CA TYR A 7 -6.61 -19.12 -10.24
C TYR A 7 -7.80 -19.85 -9.61
N CYS A 8 -7.87 -19.84 -8.28
CA CYS A 8 -9.04 -20.35 -7.56
C CYS A 8 -10.24 -19.45 -7.85
N THR A 9 -11.34 -20.00 -8.34
CA THR A 9 -12.56 -19.25 -8.65
C THR A 9 -13.52 -19.14 -7.45
N ASN A 10 -13.28 -19.91 -6.37
CA ASN A 10 -14.10 -19.84 -5.16
C ASN A 10 -13.98 -18.45 -4.49
N PRO A 11 -15.08 -17.68 -4.33
CA PRO A 11 -15.07 -16.40 -3.61
C PRO A 11 -14.78 -16.57 -2.12
N ASP A 12 -15.24 -17.70 -1.51
CA ASP A 12 -15.09 -17.98 -0.07
C ASP A 12 -13.86 -18.83 0.24
N CYS A 13 -12.83 -18.76 -0.59
CA CYS A 13 -11.61 -19.52 -0.40
C CYS A 13 -10.81 -18.98 0.81
N ALA A 14 -10.62 -19.80 1.85
CA ALA A 14 -9.86 -19.44 3.04
C ALA A 14 -8.42 -18.95 2.69
N ALA A 15 -7.74 -19.63 1.76
CA ALA A 15 -6.41 -19.22 1.33
C ALA A 15 -6.38 -17.83 0.66
N LYS A 16 -7.41 -17.47 -0.12
CA LYS A 16 -7.54 -16.12 -0.68
C LYS A 16 -7.77 -15.09 0.42
N HIS A 17 -8.60 -15.42 1.40
CA HIS A 17 -8.91 -14.53 2.50
C HIS A 17 -7.66 -14.26 3.37
N ILE A 18 -6.90 -15.31 3.70
CA ILE A 18 -5.61 -15.17 4.40
C ILE A 18 -4.64 -14.35 3.56
N GLY A 19 -4.46 -14.67 2.27
CA GLY A 19 -3.58 -13.95 1.35
C GLY A 19 -3.94 -12.47 1.18
N MET A 20 -5.23 -12.12 1.28
CA MET A 20 -5.69 -10.74 1.31
C MET A 20 -5.15 -10.00 2.54
N PHE A 21 -5.25 -10.62 3.73
CA PHE A 21 -4.71 -10.03 4.96
C PHE A 21 -3.19 -9.99 4.98
N GLU A 22 -2.52 -11.05 4.51
CA GLU A 22 -1.05 -11.07 4.41
C GLU A 22 -0.53 -9.91 3.57
N ARG A 23 -1.15 -9.67 2.40
CA ARG A 23 -0.82 -8.51 1.57
C ARG A 23 -1.10 -7.19 2.26
N PHE A 24 -2.22 -7.10 2.99
CA PHE A 24 -2.64 -5.88 3.67
C PHE A 24 -1.66 -5.49 4.78
N VAL A 25 -1.18 -6.47 5.55
CA VAL A 25 -0.30 -6.23 6.72
C VAL A 25 1.19 -6.31 6.41
N CYS A 26 1.60 -6.78 5.23
CA CYS A 26 3.01 -6.97 4.90
C CYS A 26 3.79 -5.65 4.89
N ARG A 27 5.13 -5.76 4.81
CA ARG A 27 6.04 -4.61 4.80
C ARG A 27 5.76 -3.63 3.66
N ASP A 28 5.39 -4.14 2.50
CA ASP A 28 5.10 -3.35 1.31
C ASP A 28 3.66 -2.77 1.31
N GLY A 29 2.79 -3.31 2.19
CA GLY A 29 1.47 -2.78 2.50
C GLY A 29 1.52 -1.85 3.71
N LEU A 30 0.63 -2.07 4.68
CA LEU A 30 0.52 -1.22 5.88
C LEU A 30 1.64 -1.46 6.92
N ASN A 31 2.50 -2.44 6.72
CA ASN A 31 3.64 -2.78 7.58
C ASN A 31 3.25 -3.00 9.05
N VAL A 32 2.22 -3.82 9.28
CA VAL A 32 1.78 -4.20 10.64
C VAL A 32 2.66 -5.31 11.17
N VAL A 33 3.67 -4.94 11.92
CA VAL A 33 4.63 -5.90 12.49
C VAL A 33 3.96 -6.74 13.59
N GLY A 34 4.24 -8.05 13.59
CA GLY A 34 3.79 -8.98 14.63
C GLY A 34 2.63 -9.87 14.23
N LEU A 35 2.11 -9.75 13.02
CA LEU A 35 1.12 -10.67 12.43
C LEU A 35 1.83 -11.65 11.49
N SER A 36 1.98 -12.90 11.94
CA SER A 36 2.33 -14.04 11.08
C SER A 36 1.06 -14.63 10.46
N THR A 37 1.20 -15.47 9.43
CA THR A 37 0.09 -16.21 8.83
C THR A 37 -0.74 -16.95 9.89
N SER A 38 -0.11 -17.69 10.82
CA SER A 38 -0.83 -18.42 11.86
C SER A 38 -1.58 -17.51 12.83
N LYS A 39 -1.08 -16.32 13.11
CA LYS A 39 -1.79 -15.32 13.91
C LYS A 39 -2.97 -14.70 13.17
N LEU A 40 -2.83 -14.47 11.88
CA LEU A 40 -3.95 -14.05 11.03
C LEU A 40 -5.04 -15.11 10.99
N GLU A 41 -4.68 -16.38 10.80
CA GLU A 41 -5.60 -17.52 10.86
C GLU A 41 -6.38 -17.53 12.18
N GLN A 42 -5.69 -17.46 13.32
CA GLN A 42 -6.36 -17.39 14.63
C GLN A 42 -7.35 -16.24 14.75
N LEU A 43 -7.00 -15.05 14.27
CA LEU A 43 -7.90 -13.89 14.32
C LEU A 43 -9.11 -14.05 13.39
N ILE A 44 -8.91 -14.67 12.24
CA ILE A 44 -9.99 -14.97 11.27
C ILE A 44 -10.91 -16.04 11.82
N ASP A 45 -10.37 -17.17 12.30
CA ASP A 45 -11.12 -18.32 12.79
C ASP A 45 -11.95 -17.99 14.03
N ASN A 46 -11.45 -17.10 14.89
CA ASN A 46 -12.18 -16.58 16.04
C ASN A 46 -13.11 -15.40 15.70
N GLY A 47 -13.20 -15.01 14.43
CA GLY A 47 -14.14 -14.01 13.95
C GLY A 47 -13.81 -12.56 14.31
N PHE A 48 -12.59 -12.26 14.76
CA PHE A 48 -12.16 -10.89 15.09
C PHE A 48 -11.92 -10.04 13.87
N ILE A 49 -11.49 -10.65 12.76
CA ILE A 49 -11.30 -9.97 11.47
C ILE A 49 -11.98 -10.74 10.35
N ARG A 50 -12.81 -10.05 9.59
CA ARG A 50 -13.48 -10.54 8.37
C ARG A 50 -13.15 -9.67 7.17
N ASN A 51 -13.03 -8.38 7.41
CA ASN A 51 -12.68 -7.37 6.42
C ASN A 51 -11.40 -6.65 6.86
N ARG A 52 -10.71 -6.02 5.94
CA ARG A 52 -9.48 -5.26 6.23
C ARG A 52 -9.70 -4.18 7.30
N SER A 53 -10.88 -3.53 7.27
CA SER A 53 -11.24 -2.48 8.22
C SER A 53 -11.33 -2.98 9.68
N ASP A 54 -11.64 -4.26 9.90
CA ASP A 54 -11.80 -4.84 11.24
C ASP A 54 -10.46 -4.86 12.00
N LEU A 55 -9.33 -4.91 11.28
CA LEU A 55 -8.00 -4.84 11.86
C LEU A 55 -7.85 -3.63 12.80
N PHE A 56 -8.45 -2.50 12.43
CA PHE A 56 -8.34 -1.25 13.20
C PHE A 56 -9.25 -1.19 14.44
N SER A 57 -10.06 -2.21 14.62
CA SER A 57 -10.95 -2.36 15.79
C SER A 57 -10.42 -3.39 16.81
N LEU A 58 -9.28 -4.05 16.53
CA LEU A 58 -8.74 -5.13 17.37
C LEU A 58 -8.36 -4.65 18.77
N SER A 59 -8.12 -3.37 18.99
CA SER A 59 -7.77 -2.84 20.31
C SER A 59 -8.84 -3.09 21.38
N GLN A 60 -10.11 -3.23 20.99
CA GLN A 60 -11.19 -3.56 21.91
C GLN A 60 -11.13 -5.02 22.41
N TYR A 61 -10.38 -5.88 21.75
CA TYR A 61 -10.24 -7.31 22.04
C TYR A 61 -8.83 -7.67 22.54
N GLU A 62 -7.99 -6.68 22.92
CA GLU A 62 -6.59 -6.89 23.28
C GLU A 62 -6.43 -7.96 24.37
N GLY A 63 -7.27 -7.93 25.41
CA GLY A 63 -7.24 -8.89 26.50
C GLY A 63 -7.62 -10.32 26.05
N GLU A 64 -8.61 -10.46 25.17
CA GLU A 64 -9.01 -11.76 24.63
C GLU A 64 -7.90 -12.33 23.73
N ILE A 65 -7.34 -11.50 22.86
CA ILE A 65 -6.23 -11.88 21.98
C ILE A 65 -5.00 -12.30 22.80
N ALA A 66 -4.71 -11.60 23.90
CA ALA A 66 -3.59 -11.93 24.77
C ALA A 66 -3.71 -13.33 25.43
N SER A 67 -4.93 -13.87 25.55
CA SER A 67 -5.21 -15.19 26.12
C SER A 67 -5.03 -16.36 25.16
N PHE A 68 -4.88 -16.09 23.85
CA PHE A 68 -4.71 -17.15 22.85
C PHE A 68 -3.34 -17.81 22.94
N ASP A 69 -3.28 -19.08 22.51
CA ASP A 69 -2.01 -19.81 22.44
C ASP A 69 -1.03 -19.10 21.46
N GLY A 70 0.21 -18.97 21.90
CA GLY A 70 1.25 -18.23 21.16
C GLY A 70 1.14 -16.70 21.23
N TRP A 71 0.20 -16.17 22.04
CA TRP A 71 0.08 -14.76 22.37
C TRP A 71 0.48 -14.51 23.84
N GLY A 72 0.32 -13.29 24.27
CA GLY A 72 0.54 -12.82 25.64
C GLY A 72 0.40 -11.31 25.64
N GLU A 73 0.24 -10.68 26.80
CA GLU A 73 0.02 -9.24 26.94
C GLU A 73 1.01 -8.38 26.15
N LYS A 74 2.32 -8.74 26.22
CA LYS A 74 3.37 -8.00 25.51
C LYS A 74 3.23 -8.10 23.99
N SER A 75 2.84 -9.25 23.45
CA SER A 75 2.69 -9.43 22.00
C SER A 75 1.41 -8.81 21.49
N ALA A 76 0.32 -8.89 22.22
CA ALA A 76 -0.93 -8.23 21.92
C ALA A 76 -0.76 -6.70 21.95
N GLY A 77 -0.16 -6.14 23.01
CA GLY A 77 0.11 -4.72 23.11
C GLY A 77 1.02 -4.17 21.98
N LYS A 78 2.07 -4.93 21.61
CA LYS A 78 2.90 -4.57 20.46
C LYS A 78 2.11 -4.57 19.13
N LEU A 79 1.21 -5.52 18.96
CA LEU A 79 0.34 -5.54 17.79
C LEU A 79 -0.57 -4.31 17.75
N MET A 80 -1.21 -3.95 18.88
CA MET A 80 -2.07 -2.77 18.94
C MET A 80 -1.30 -1.48 18.61
N GLN A 81 -0.06 -1.37 19.08
CA GLN A 81 0.82 -0.25 18.72
C GLN A 81 1.17 -0.25 17.21
N ALA A 82 1.45 -1.43 16.65
CA ALA A 82 1.74 -1.55 15.22
C ALA A 82 0.53 -1.17 14.36
N ILE A 83 -0.67 -1.58 14.74
CA ILE A 83 -1.93 -1.20 14.07
C ILE A 83 -2.18 0.31 14.19
N ALA A 84 -1.98 0.88 15.36
CA ALA A 84 -2.12 2.33 15.56
C ALA A 84 -1.17 3.12 14.66
N LYS A 85 0.09 2.67 14.54
CA LYS A 85 1.08 3.26 13.63
C LYS A 85 0.69 3.11 12.17
N ALA A 86 0.13 1.98 11.78
CA ALA A 86 -0.30 1.68 10.42
C ALA A 86 -1.48 2.53 9.93
N ARG A 87 -2.16 3.27 10.83
CA ARG A 87 -3.19 4.26 10.44
C ARG A 87 -2.61 5.41 9.60
N THR A 88 -1.31 5.65 9.68
CA THR A 88 -0.63 6.61 8.79
C THR A 88 0.19 5.81 7.79
N THR A 89 -0.15 5.96 6.52
CA THR A 89 0.47 5.21 5.43
C THR A 89 0.72 6.10 4.22
N THR A 90 1.46 5.61 3.23
CA THR A 90 1.70 6.31 1.97
C THR A 90 0.69 5.88 0.92
N PHE A 91 0.47 6.72 -0.11
CA PHE A 91 -0.38 6.37 -1.25
C PHE A 91 0.01 5.00 -1.85
N ARG A 92 1.31 4.77 -2.07
CA ARG A 92 1.80 3.54 -2.69
C ARG A 92 1.55 2.31 -1.85
N GLN A 93 1.80 2.38 -0.54
CA GLN A 93 1.54 1.29 0.40
C GLN A 93 0.04 1.01 0.49
N PHE A 94 -0.77 2.05 0.60
CA PHE A 94 -2.22 1.90 0.64
C PHE A 94 -2.76 1.27 -0.65
N PHE A 95 -2.37 1.78 -1.82
CA PHE A 95 -2.81 1.21 -3.10
C PHE A 95 -2.37 -0.25 -3.27
N TYR A 96 -1.12 -0.57 -2.90
CA TYR A 96 -0.61 -1.93 -2.97
C TYR A 96 -1.39 -2.90 -2.07
N CYS A 97 -1.71 -2.49 -0.84
CA CYS A 97 -2.40 -3.33 0.14
C CYS A 97 -3.88 -3.62 -0.23
N LEU A 98 -4.48 -2.87 -1.15
CA LEU A 98 -5.82 -3.17 -1.66
C LEU A 98 -5.87 -4.52 -2.39
N GLY A 99 -4.77 -4.94 -3.00
CA GLY A 99 -4.67 -6.24 -3.67
C GLY A 99 -5.42 -6.31 -4.99
N ILE A 100 -5.51 -5.20 -5.72
CA ILE A 100 -6.14 -5.14 -7.04
C ILE A 100 -5.36 -6.04 -8.01
N PRO A 101 -6.02 -6.96 -8.73
CA PRO A 101 -5.36 -7.89 -9.63
C PRO A 101 -4.51 -7.17 -10.70
N GLY A 102 -3.25 -7.61 -10.87
CA GLY A 102 -2.33 -7.02 -11.84
C GLY A 102 -1.82 -5.61 -11.50
N CYS A 103 -2.26 -5.02 -10.38
CA CYS A 103 -1.91 -3.66 -9.97
C CYS A 103 -1.04 -3.69 -8.70
N GLY A 104 0.26 -3.47 -8.88
CA GLY A 104 1.25 -3.42 -7.81
C GLY A 104 1.81 -2.02 -7.58
N HIS A 105 3.03 -1.97 -7.06
CA HIS A 105 3.75 -0.71 -6.84
C HIS A 105 4.05 0.07 -8.12
N ASP A 106 4.19 -0.63 -9.25
CA ASP A 106 4.40 -0.02 -10.57
C ASP A 106 3.20 0.84 -10.96
N VAL A 107 1.99 0.29 -10.85
CA VAL A 107 0.74 1.02 -11.14
C VAL A 107 0.54 2.17 -10.13
N ALA A 108 0.77 1.91 -8.84
CA ALA A 108 0.70 2.96 -7.82
C ALA A 108 1.62 4.14 -8.12
N LYS A 109 2.84 3.87 -8.62
CA LYS A 109 3.81 4.90 -8.99
C LYS A 109 3.36 5.71 -10.21
N ILE A 110 2.74 5.06 -11.20
CA ILE A 110 2.20 5.73 -12.39
C ILE A 110 1.06 6.66 -11.97
N LEU A 111 0.10 6.14 -11.21
CA LEU A 111 -1.03 6.92 -10.71
C LEU A 111 -0.57 8.13 -9.90
N GLU A 112 0.34 7.94 -8.96
CA GLU A 112 0.88 9.02 -8.14
C GLU A 112 1.55 10.11 -8.98
N LYS A 113 2.29 9.73 -10.03
CA LYS A 113 2.98 10.66 -10.92
C LYS A 113 2.00 11.44 -11.78
N GLU A 114 1.05 10.77 -12.42
CA GLU A 114 0.17 11.40 -13.40
C GLU A 114 -0.92 12.27 -12.73
N PHE A 115 -1.54 11.77 -11.67
CA PHE A 115 -2.51 12.57 -10.93
C PHE A 115 -1.87 13.70 -10.13
N GLY A 116 -0.69 13.50 -9.58
CA GLY A 116 0.05 14.57 -8.88
C GLY A 116 0.40 15.74 -9.79
N LYS A 117 0.55 15.52 -11.11
CA LYS A 117 0.78 16.57 -12.08
C LYS A 117 -0.48 17.33 -12.47
N LYS A 118 -1.62 16.61 -12.57
CA LYS A 118 -2.87 17.17 -13.13
C LYS A 118 -3.63 18.05 -12.14
N THR A 119 -3.57 17.78 -10.86
CA THR A 119 -4.60 18.29 -9.94
C THR A 119 -4.11 19.22 -8.84
N GLY A 120 -2.82 19.20 -8.48
CA GLY A 120 -2.38 19.88 -7.25
C GLY A 120 -3.17 19.43 -5.99
N CYS A 121 -3.95 18.35 -6.11
CA CYS A 121 -4.81 17.81 -5.08
C CYS A 121 -4.03 17.01 -4.05
N SER A 122 -4.55 16.95 -2.83
CA SER A 122 -4.02 16.03 -1.82
C SER A 122 -4.18 14.58 -2.28
N LYS A 123 -3.31 13.70 -1.83
CA LYS A 123 -3.36 12.26 -2.16
C LYS A 123 -4.64 11.60 -1.66
N THR A 124 -5.22 12.11 -0.59
CA THR A 124 -6.53 11.69 -0.09
C THR A 124 -7.63 12.02 -1.10
N ALA A 125 -7.60 13.20 -1.71
CA ALA A 125 -8.53 13.57 -2.77
C ALA A 125 -8.36 12.69 -4.01
N LEU A 126 -7.10 12.38 -4.37
CA LEU A 126 -6.79 11.43 -5.45
C LEU A 126 -7.44 10.07 -5.20
N LEU A 127 -7.26 9.50 -4.00
CA LEU A 127 -7.86 8.21 -3.65
C LEU A 127 -9.40 8.27 -3.64
N SER A 128 -10.00 9.37 -3.19
CA SER A 128 -11.45 9.55 -3.23
C SER A 128 -11.99 9.58 -4.66
N ASN A 129 -11.22 10.13 -5.59
CA ASN A 129 -11.59 10.23 -7.01
C ASN A 129 -11.46 8.89 -7.75
N LEU A 130 -10.60 7.97 -7.30
CA LEU A 130 -10.48 6.63 -7.90
C LEU A 130 -11.78 5.80 -7.83
N ILE A 131 -12.77 6.20 -7.02
CA ILE A 131 -14.08 5.57 -6.97
C ILE A 131 -14.99 6.04 -8.11
N GLY A 132 -14.69 7.19 -8.74
CA GLY A 132 -15.50 7.75 -9.82
C GLY A 132 -15.20 7.10 -11.17
N THR A 133 -16.25 6.72 -11.90
CA THR A 133 -16.15 6.08 -13.23
C THR A 133 -15.43 6.94 -14.28
N ALA A 134 -15.47 8.26 -14.16
CA ALA A 134 -14.80 9.19 -15.08
C ALA A 134 -13.27 9.12 -14.97
N ASP A 135 -12.74 8.99 -13.75
CA ASP A 135 -11.30 8.99 -13.52
C ASP A 135 -10.64 7.65 -13.87
N ILE A 136 -11.40 6.55 -13.83
CA ILE A 136 -10.91 5.24 -14.29
C ILE A 136 -10.77 5.24 -15.82
N LEU A 137 -11.66 5.88 -16.56
CA LEU A 137 -11.53 6.04 -18.02
C LEU A 137 -10.29 6.88 -18.39
N ASP A 138 -9.95 7.87 -17.58
CA ASP A 138 -8.70 8.61 -17.74
C ASP A 138 -7.46 7.74 -17.47
N THR A 139 -7.57 6.71 -16.61
CA THR A 139 -6.46 5.76 -16.38
C THR A 139 -6.21 4.83 -17.56
N LEU A 140 -7.23 4.54 -18.40
CA LEU A 140 -7.09 3.75 -19.61
C LEU A 140 -6.12 4.39 -20.62
N SER A 141 -5.99 5.70 -20.61
CA SER A 141 -5.10 6.45 -21.48
C SER A 141 -3.68 6.64 -20.92
N MET A 142 -3.40 6.16 -19.71
CA MET A 142 -2.10 6.31 -19.07
C MET A 142 -1.10 5.30 -19.62
N ASP A 143 0.05 5.79 -20.03
CA ASP A 143 1.15 4.94 -20.47
C ASP A 143 1.61 4.02 -19.32
N GLY A 144 1.61 2.72 -19.58
CA GLY A 144 1.94 1.67 -18.60
C GLY A 144 0.75 1.08 -17.83
N ILE A 145 -0.49 1.58 -18.05
CA ILE A 145 -1.72 0.97 -17.54
C ILE A 145 -2.56 0.54 -18.75
N GLY A 146 -2.45 -0.73 -19.16
CA GLY A 146 -3.28 -1.26 -20.25
C GLY A 146 -4.69 -1.61 -19.80
N ASP A 147 -5.57 -1.87 -20.79
CA ASP A 147 -7.01 -2.15 -20.61
C ASP A 147 -7.32 -3.22 -19.55
N VAL A 148 -6.48 -4.27 -19.47
CA VAL A 148 -6.67 -5.36 -18.51
C VAL A 148 -6.54 -4.86 -17.07
N ARG A 149 -5.54 -4.02 -16.79
CA ARG A 149 -5.30 -3.45 -15.44
C ARG A 149 -6.36 -2.42 -15.09
N ALA A 150 -6.73 -1.56 -16.03
CA ALA A 150 -7.75 -0.55 -15.83
C ALA A 150 -9.11 -1.19 -15.54
N LYS A 151 -9.47 -2.25 -16.30
CA LYS A 151 -10.69 -3.01 -16.02
C LYS A 151 -10.64 -3.71 -14.66
N ALA A 152 -9.52 -4.30 -14.29
CA ALA A 152 -9.35 -4.94 -12.99
C ALA A 152 -9.51 -3.92 -11.82
N MET A 153 -9.04 -2.70 -12.01
CA MET A 153 -9.22 -1.60 -11.05
C MET A 153 -10.71 -1.23 -10.94
N GLN A 154 -11.39 -1.04 -12.08
CA GLN A 154 -12.81 -0.72 -12.11
C GLN A 154 -13.63 -1.79 -11.39
N ASP A 155 -13.49 -3.06 -11.78
CA ASP A 155 -14.22 -4.19 -11.21
C ASP A 155 -13.97 -4.30 -9.69
N TRP A 156 -12.72 -4.03 -9.27
CA TRP A 156 -12.35 -4.06 -7.86
C TRP A 156 -13.02 -2.93 -7.07
N PHE A 157 -12.98 -1.69 -7.55
CA PHE A 157 -13.60 -0.55 -6.86
C PHE A 157 -15.12 -0.67 -6.81
N GLU A 158 -15.76 -1.13 -7.87
CA GLU A 158 -17.21 -1.39 -7.88
C GLU A 158 -17.60 -2.44 -6.83
N THR A 159 -16.82 -3.52 -6.72
CA THR A 159 -17.09 -4.62 -5.79
C THR A 159 -16.79 -4.24 -4.33
N ASN A 160 -15.77 -3.43 -4.09
CA ASN A 160 -15.23 -3.16 -2.75
C ASN A 160 -15.49 -1.72 -2.27
N GLU A 161 -16.38 -0.97 -2.91
CA GLU A 161 -16.58 0.46 -2.65
C GLU A 161 -16.83 0.76 -1.16
N ALA A 162 -17.69 -0.01 -0.51
CA ALA A 162 -18.07 0.22 0.89
C ALA A 162 -16.88 0.00 1.84
N GLU A 163 -16.10 -1.06 1.63
CA GLU A 163 -14.89 -1.32 2.41
C GLU A 163 -13.81 -0.28 2.14
N TYR A 164 -13.62 0.09 0.89
CA TYR A 164 -12.66 1.11 0.49
C TYR A 164 -12.94 2.47 1.16
N LYS A 165 -14.20 2.91 1.17
CA LYS A 165 -14.62 4.13 1.88
C LYS A 165 -14.35 4.05 3.39
N LYS A 166 -14.61 2.90 4.01
CA LYS A 166 -14.25 2.68 5.43
C LYS A 166 -12.75 2.81 5.66
N LEU A 167 -11.92 2.21 4.80
CA LEU A 167 -10.47 2.30 4.92
C LEU A 167 -9.97 3.73 4.77
N LEU A 168 -10.50 4.51 3.82
CA LEU A 168 -10.15 5.93 3.66
C LEU A 168 -10.47 6.77 4.91
N ASN A 169 -11.55 6.43 5.61
CA ASN A 169 -11.91 7.12 6.86
C ASN A 169 -11.05 6.70 8.06
N LEU A 170 -10.48 5.49 8.03
CA LEU A 170 -9.67 4.93 9.12
C LEU A 170 -8.18 5.27 8.99
N LEU A 171 -7.73 5.62 7.78
CA LEU A 171 -6.32 5.82 7.44
C LEU A 171 -6.03 7.27 7.11
N THR A 172 -4.86 7.72 7.51
CA THR A 172 -4.29 9.00 7.08
C THR A 172 -3.24 8.73 6.01
N ILE A 173 -3.48 9.25 4.81
CA ILE A 173 -2.51 9.15 3.72
C ILE A 173 -1.54 10.31 3.85
N SER A 174 -0.26 10.00 4.11
CA SER A 174 0.75 11.04 4.24
C SER A 174 1.01 11.70 2.89
N ASP A 175 0.93 13.02 2.84
CA ASP A 175 1.26 13.83 1.67
C ASP A 175 2.78 14.01 1.48
N ASP A 176 3.61 13.44 2.38
CA ASP A 176 5.07 13.58 2.43
C ASP A 176 5.81 13.07 1.17
N LEU A 177 5.08 12.57 0.20
CA LEU A 177 5.67 11.98 -0.98
C LEU A 177 5.93 12.96 -2.12
N ILE A 178 5.59 14.22 -1.98
CA ILE A 178 6.03 15.30 -2.86
C ILE A 178 6.41 16.54 -2.05
N GLN A 179 6.98 16.39 -0.89
CA GLN A 179 8.12 17.26 -0.66
C GLN A 179 9.22 16.65 -1.58
N LYS A 180 9.36 17.16 -2.82
CA LYS A 180 10.69 17.58 -3.18
C LYS A 180 11.19 18.25 -1.89
N LYS A 181 12.05 17.58 -1.11
CA LYS A 181 13.07 18.33 -0.43
C LYS A 181 13.51 19.30 -1.53
N GLU A 182 13.11 20.53 -1.41
CA GLU A 182 14.02 21.56 -1.87
C GLU A 182 15.29 21.11 -1.22
N ILE A 183 16.17 20.59 -2.04
CA ILE A 183 17.55 20.40 -1.67
C ILE A 183 17.93 21.87 -1.48
N SER A 184 17.56 22.37 -0.29
CA SER A 184 18.06 23.63 0.19
C SER A 184 19.55 23.52 -0.01
N ALA A 185 20.18 24.59 -0.40
CA ALA A 185 21.62 24.76 -0.58
C ALA A 185 22.48 24.32 0.64
N SER A 186 22.05 23.30 1.36
CA SER A 186 22.68 22.68 2.53
C SER A 186 23.90 21.83 2.15
N LEU A 187 24.22 21.71 0.86
CA LEU A 187 25.43 21.06 0.37
C LEU A 187 26.55 22.06 0.11
N GLU A 188 26.28 23.34 0.24
CA GLU A 188 27.28 24.39 0.10
C GLU A 188 28.36 24.23 1.16
N GLY A 189 29.63 24.12 0.72
CA GLY A 189 30.78 23.89 1.58
C GLY A 189 31.06 22.42 1.93
N MET A 190 30.29 21.44 1.45
CA MET A 190 30.59 20.03 1.62
C MET A 190 31.52 19.51 0.52
N THR A 191 32.50 18.67 0.92
CA THR A 191 33.39 17.98 -0.02
C THR A 191 32.85 16.56 -0.25
N PHE A 192 32.60 16.22 -1.51
CA PHE A 192 32.13 14.90 -1.90
C PHE A 192 33.24 14.08 -2.51
N VAL A 193 33.36 12.81 -2.11
CA VAL A 193 34.27 11.85 -2.71
C VAL A 193 33.47 10.84 -3.51
N ILE A 194 33.66 10.82 -4.82
CA ILE A 194 32.98 9.89 -5.73
C ILE A 194 33.78 8.60 -5.79
N THR A 195 33.28 7.53 -5.16
CA THR A 195 33.86 6.18 -5.19
C THR A 195 32.97 5.23 -6.00
N GLY A 196 33.59 4.29 -6.73
CA GLY A 196 32.83 3.30 -7.53
C GLY A 196 32.48 3.75 -8.95
N ALA A 197 31.70 2.92 -9.65
CA ALA A 197 31.25 3.17 -11.01
C ALA A 197 30.03 4.11 -11.02
N VAL A 198 30.00 5.02 -11.98
CA VAL A 198 28.89 5.96 -12.19
C VAL A 198 28.07 5.44 -13.36
N HIS A 199 26.81 5.04 -13.09
CA HIS A 199 25.95 4.39 -14.09
C HIS A 199 24.95 5.34 -14.77
N ILE A 200 24.66 6.49 -14.14
CA ILE A 200 23.64 7.46 -14.62
C ILE A 200 24.31 8.59 -15.42
N PHE A 201 25.56 8.90 -15.13
CA PHE A 201 26.30 9.95 -15.81
C PHE A 201 27.35 9.34 -16.74
N LYS A 202 27.68 10.06 -17.82
CA LYS A 202 28.64 9.62 -18.84
C LYS A 202 30.04 9.29 -18.26
N ASN A 203 30.43 10.01 -17.22
CA ASN A 203 31.65 9.78 -16.45
C ASN A 203 31.61 10.56 -15.12
N ARG A 204 32.66 10.40 -14.29
CA ARG A 204 32.77 11.07 -12.98
C ARG A 204 32.87 12.60 -13.08
N ASN A 205 33.41 13.13 -14.17
CA ASN A 205 33.48 14.58 -14.35
C ASN A 205 32.13 15.20 -14.63
N ALA A 206 31.29 14.54 -15.45
CA ALA A 206 29.90 14.97 -15.66
C ALA A 206 29.06 14.96 -14.38
N LEU A 207 29.32 14.02 -13.45
CA LEU A 207 28.68 14.05 -12.13
C LEU A 207 29.20 15.19 -11.24
N LYS A 208 30.48 15.58 -11.37
CA LYS A 208 31.05 16.68 -10.59
C LYS A 208 30.50 18.06 -11.02
N GLU A 209 30.09 18.19 -12.26
CA GLU A 209 29.50 19.43 -12.79
C GLU A 209 28.04 19.63 -12.36
N GLU A 210 27.38 18.56 -11.88
CA GLU A 210 26.01 18.56 -11.39
C GLU A 210 25.87 18.70 -9.85
N ILE A 211 26.98 18.55 -9.11
CA ILE A 211 27.04 18.67 -7.65
C ILE A 211 27.47 20.10 -7.28
#